data_334dae64e6f16fedebf3a0f6d21f43cc
#
_entry.id   334dae64e6f16fedebf3a0f6d21f43cc
#
_cell.length_a   1.000
_cell.length_b   1.000
_cell.length_c   1.000
_cell.angle_alpha   90.00
_cell.angle_beta   90.00
_cell.angle_gamma   90.00
#
_symmetry.space_group_name_H-M   'P 1'
#
loop_
_entity.id
_entity.type
_entity.pdbx_description
1 polymer ?
#
loop_
_entity_poly.entity_id
_entity_poly.type
_entity_poly.pdbx_seq_one_letter_code
_entity_poly.pdbx_strand_id
1 'polypeptide(L)'
;RLNTPVIIINEAGLHLKEVPYMHAFPSFAYGSPLTSVKNYTYKDTAFQFYQTPCTMPNLTEISNILYTIRQSNPMLVLNVGANCLTSDLCHNFVKTATIACSTSMPRSLANYLVLCRELRSSDQKRLSSLYPWQTVVESVFNYIMPDDSQLNTYHRADFNIPEDACLLVCAGNRLQVELDDEFLTMINTLIN
;
A
#
# COMPACT_ATOMS: atom_id res chain seq x y z
N ARG A 1 -9.16 14.92 -16.00
CA ARG A 1 -9.21 13.46 -16.24
C ARG A 1 -7.98 13.11 -17.07
N LEU A 2 -7.14 12.19 -16.58
CA LEU A 2 -6.07 11.62 -17.39
C LEU A 2 -6.70 10.65 -18.38
N ASN A 3 -6.60 10.96 -19.67
CA ASN A 3 -7.09 10.08 -20.72
C ASN A 3 -6.00 9.05 -21.11
N THR A 4 -5.35 8.49 -20.09
CA THR A 4 -4.21 7.60 -20.23
C THR A 4 -4.61 6.20 -19.78
N PRO A 5 -4.31 5.15 -20.52
CA PRO A 5 -4.57 3.78 -20.10
C PRO A 5 -3.90 3.48 -18.74
N VAL A 6 -4.64 2.84 -17.85
CA VAL A 6 -4.15 2.44 -16.52
C VAL A 6 -4.13 0.93 -16.44
N ILE A 7 -2.99 0.39 -16.02
CA ILE A 7 -2.83 -1.04 -15.71
C ILE A 7 -2.52 -1.12 -14.23
N ILE A 8 -3.32 -1.87 -13.48
CA ILE A 8 -3.10 -2.15 -12.06
C ILE A 8 -2.55 -3.56 -11.95
N ILE A 9 -1.38 -3.68 -11.33
CA ILE A 9 -0.75 -4.96 -11.03
C ILE A 9 -0.75 -5.13 -9.51
N ASN A 10 -1.42 -6.17 -9.03
CA ASN A 10 -1.42 -6.53 -7.62
C ASN A 10 -0.48 -7.71 -7.41
N GLU A 11 0.62 -7.48 -6.71
CA GLU A 11 1.55 -8.53 -6.34
C GLU A 11 1.11 -9.18 -5.02
N ALA A 12 0.95 -10.50 -5.03
CA ALA A 12 0.79 -11.26 -3.80
C ALA A 12 2.03 -11.02 -2.91
N GLY A 13 1.81 -10.82 -1.64
CA GLY A 13 2.83 -10.30 -0.73
C GLY A 13 4.13 -11.09 -0.65
N LEU A 14 5.12 -10.45 -0.10
CA LEU A 14 6.50 -10.93 0.01
C LEU A 14 6.69 -11.77 1.28
N HIS A 15 7.51 -12.82 1.19
CA HIS A 15 7.98 -13.57 2.34
C HIS A 15 9.33 -13.03 2.83
N LEU A 16 9.42 -12.67 4.11
CA LEU A 16 10.64 -12.16 4.75
C LEU A 16 11.85 -13.10 4.60
N LYS A 17 11.59 -14.40 4.59
CA LYS A 17 12.66 -15.41 4.46
C LYS A 17 13.36 -15.38 3.11
N GLU A 18 12.64 -14.94 2.07
CA GLU A 18 13.14 -14.91 0.69
C GLU A 18 13.76 -13.56 0.35
N VAL A 19 13.30 -12.48 1.01
CA VAL A 19 13.80 -11.13 0.76
C VAL A 19 14.06 -10.42 2.09
N PRO A 20 15.18 -10.73 2.76
CA PRO A 20 15.42 -10.28 4.16
C PRO A 20 15.57 -8.78 4.33
N TYR A 21 15.89 -8.01 3.29
CA TYR A 21 15.96 -6.55 3.36
C TYR A 21 14.61 -5.84 3.22
N MET A 22 13.59 -6.59 2.83
CA MET A 22 12.22 -6.10 2.72
C MET A 22 11.44 -6.55 3.95
N HIS A 23 10.83 -5.62 4.66
CA HIS A 23 9.93 -5.96 5.73
C HIS A 23 8.65 -6.52 5.11
N ALA A 24 8.49 -7.83 5.09
CA ALA A 24 7.27 -8.46 4.68
C ALA A 24 6.25 -8.38 5.81
N PHE A 25 5.14 -7.81 5.52
CA PHE A 25 3.93 -8.14 6.26
C PHE A 25 3.38 -9.47 5.74
N PRO A 26 2.71 -10.26 6.59
CA PRO A 26 2.01 -11.45 6.10
C PRO A 26 1.17 -11.07 4.89
N SER A 27 1.42 -11.71 3.77
CA SER A 27 0.67 -11.40 2.57
C SER A 27 -0.73 -11.93 2.73
N PHE A 28 -1.67 -11.03 2.72
CA PHE A 28 -3.04 -11.39 2.51
C PHE A 28 -3.27 -11.40 1.00
N ALA A 29 -3.10 -12.55 0.38
CA ALA A 29 -3.61 -12.77 -0.96
C ALA A 29 -5.15 -12.75 -0.86
N TYR A 30 -5.73 -11.58 -0.99
CA TYR A 30 -7.16 -11.45 -1.05
C TYR A 30 -7.65 -11.90 -2.42
N GLY A 31 -8.40 -12.96 -2.43
CA GLY A 31 -9.06 -13.50 -3.61
C GLY A 31 -8.28 -14.58 -4.35
N SER A 32 -8.95 -15.22 -5.27
CA SER A 32 -8.35 -16.21 -6.15
C SER A 32 -7.40 -15.52 -7.13
N PRO A 33 -6.22 -16.10 -7.40
CA PRO A 33 -5.31 -15.56 -8.40
C PRO A 33 -6.03 -15.40 -9.73
N LEU A 34 -5.79 -14.28 -10.40
CA LEU A 34 -6.28 -14.06 -11.74
C LEU A 34 -5.29 -14.68 -12.71
N THR A 35 -5.74 -15.63 -13.51
CA THR A 35 -4.90 -16.27 -14.54
C THR A 35 -4.76 -15.43 -15.81
N SER A 36 -5.40 -14.26 -15.85
CA SER A 36 -5.39 -13.37 -17.00
C SER A 36 -5.67 -11.91 -16.58
N VAL A 37 -5.25 -10.98 -17.42
CA VAL A 37 -5.63 -9.56 -17.29
C VAL A 37 -7.13 -9.42 -17.46
N LYS A 38 -7.77 -8.72 -16.55
CA LYS A 38 -9.20 -8.38 -16.61
C LYS A 38 -9.40 -6.87 -16.81
N ASN A 39 -10.42 -6.54 -17.57
CA ASN A 39 -10.84 -5.16 -17.76
C ASN A 39 -11.93 -4.80 -16.75
N TYR A 40 -11.76 -3.65 -16.13
CA TYR A 40 -12.71 -3.07 -15.18
C TYR A 40 -13.04 -1.63 -15.55
N THR A 41 -14.15 -1.15 -15.05
CA THR A 41 -14.52 0.26 -15.14
C THR A 41 -14.88 0.78 -13.76
N TYR A 42 -14.30 1.91 -13.39
CA TYR A 42 -14.64 2.62 -12.17
C TYR A 42 -14.90 4.09 -12.47
N LYS A 43 -16.09 4.60 -12.15
CA LYS A 43 -16.50 5.99 -12.41
C LYS A 43 -16.15 6.44 -13.84
N ASP A 44 -16.55 5.68 -14.84
CA ASP A 44 -16.31 5.91 -16.27
C ASP A 44 -14.85 5.84 -16.72
N THR A 45 -13.96 5.35 -15.86
CA THR A 45 -12.56 5.13 -16.19
C THR A 45 -12.30 3.64 -16.36
N ALA A 46 -11.93 3.24 -17.58
CA ALA A 46 -11.54 1.85 -17.86
C ALA A 46 -10.09 1.62 -17.42
N PHE A 47 -9.83 0.46 -16.81
CA PHE A 47 -8.49 0.03 -16.46
C PHE A 47 -8.34 -1.49 -16.60
N GLN A 48 -7.12 -1.92 -16.75
CA GLN A 48 -6.76 -3.33 -16.72
C GLN A 48 -6.25 -3.70 -15.34
N PHE A 49 -6.61 -4.88 -14.87
CA PHE A 49 -6.18 -5.42 -13.59
C PHE A 49 -5.57 -6.80 -13.77
N TYR A 50 -4.41 -6.98 -13.19
CA TYR A 50 -3.70 -8.24 -13.11
C TYR A 50 -3.30 -8.52 -11.66
N GLN A 51 -3.54 -9.72 -11.20
CA GLN A 51 -3.04 -10.21 -9.93
C GLN A 51 -2.08 -11.35 -10.17
N THR A 52 -0.94 -11.34 -9.52
CA THR A 52 0.05 -12.42 -9.65
C THR A 52 -0.55 -13.75 -9.19
N PRO A 53 -0.33 -14.83 -9.95
CA PRO A 53 -0.90 -16.15 -9.64
C PRO A 53 -0.14 -16.90 -8.56
N CYS A 54 0.97 -16.36 -8.09
CA CYS A 54 1.87 -16.99 -7.13
C CYS A 54 2.34 -16.00 -6.07
N THR A 55 2.89 -16.55 -4.99
CA THR A 55 3.53 -15.74 -3.96
C THR A 55 4.78 -15.06 -4.50
N MET A 56 4.93 -13.78 -4.24
CA MET A 56 6.08 -13.00 -4.62
C MET A 56 7.13 -12.97 -3.49
N PRO A 57 8.44 -12.90 -3.78
CA PRO A 57 9.01 -12.76 -5.12
C PRO A 57 9.08 -14.10 -5.89
N ASN A 58 8.71 -14.07 -7.14
CA ASN A 58 8.89 -15.17 -8.07
C ASN A 58 9.61 -14.66 -9.32
N LEU A 59 10.78 -15.20 -9.64
CA LEU A 59 11.64 -14.66 -10.71
C LEU A 59 10.98 -14.71 -12.08
N THR A 60 10.26 -15.77 -12.39
CA THR A 60 9.55 -15.89 -13.67
C THR A 60 8.46 -14.83 -13.78
N GLU A 61 7.68 -14.66 -12.71
CA GLU A 61 6.60 -13.70 -12.68
C GLU A 61 7.13 -12.25 -12.72
N ILE A 62 8.18 -11.94 -11.96
CA ILE A 62 8.84 -10.64 -12.02
C ILE A 62 9.31 -10.35 -13.45
N SER A 63 9.94 -11.32 -14.11
CA SER A 63 10.42 -11.15 -15.49
C SER A 63 9.28 -10.90 -16.46
N ASN A 64 8.16 -11.60 -16.33
CA ASN A 64 6.96 -11.39 -17.13
C ASN A 64 6.36 -10.00 -16.94
N ILE A 65 6.26 -9.54 -15.70
CA ILE A 65 5.74 -8.21 -15.35
C ILE A 65 6.68 -7.14 -15.93
N LEU A 66 7.99 -7.24 -15.68
CA LEU A 66 8.97 -6.29 -16.21
C LEU A 66 8.95 -6.22 -17.73
N TYR A 67 8.85 -7.37 -18.39
CA TYR A 67 8.70 -7.43 -19.85
C TYR A 67 7.43 -6.71 -20.32
N THR A 68 6.30 -6.97 -19.68
CA THR A 68 5.02 -6.33 -19.99
C THR A 68 5.08 -4.82 -19.78
N ILE A 69 5.64 -4.36 -18.67
CA ILE A 69 5.82 -2.92 -18.39
C ILE A 69 6.70 -2.29 -19.48
N ARG A 70 7.81 -2.94 -19.83
CA ARG A 70 8.72 -2.43 -20.86
C ARG A 70 8.06 -2.35 -22.25
N GLN A 71 7.25 -3.35 -22.62
CA GLN A 71 6.50 -3.34 -23.88
C GLN A 71 5.40 -2.28 -23.92
N SER A 72 4.75 -2.07 -22.78
CA SER A 72 3.70 -1.04 -22.64
C SER A 72 4.26 0.38 -22.68
N ASN A 73 5.56 0.55 -22.44
CA ASN A 73 6.27 1.83 -22.40
C ASN A 73 5.49 2.92 -21.63
N PRO A 74 5.14 2.69 -20.36
CA PRO A 74 4.33 3.64 -19.61
C PRO A 74 5.13 4.91 -19.31
N MET A 75 4.42 6.01 -19.14
CA MET A 75 5.03 7.28 -18.72
C MET A 75 5.58 7.21 -17.29
N LEU A 76 4.93 6.43 -16.43
CA LEU A 76 5.26 6.29 -15.01
C LEU A 76 4.80 4.93 -14.50
N VAL A 77 5.60 4.32 -13.65
CA VAL A 77 5.19 3.21 -12.78
C VAL A 77 5.00 3.76 -11.38
N LEU A 78 3.79 3.63 -10.84
CA LEU A 78 3.45 4.06 -9.50
C LEU A 78 3.29 2.83 -8.59
N ASN A 79 4.14 2.72 -7.60
CA ASN A 79 3.99 1.74 -6.53
C ASN A 79 3.24 2.36 -5.34
N VAL A 80 2.17 1.70 -4.90
CA VAL A 80 1.41 2.09 -3.71
C VAL A 80 1.64 1.03 -2.63
N GLY A 81 2.29 1.42 -1.57
CA GLY A 81 2.74 0.52 -0.50
C GLY A 81 4.24 0.58 -0.28
N ALA A 82 4.79 -0.40 0.40
CA ALA A 82 6.22 -0.49 0.68
C ALA A 82 6.83 -1.72 0.00
N ASN A 83 8.12 -1.62 -0.36
CA ASN A 83 8.95 -2.78 -0.69
C ASN A 83 8.45 -3.64 -1.87
N CYS A 84 8.21 -3.05 -3.02
CA CYS A 84 7.89 -3.77 -4.24
C CYS A 84 9.15 -3.94 -5.09
N LEU A 85 9.72 -5.17 -5.11
CA LEU A 85 10.93 -5.48 -5.85
C LEU A 85 10.76 -5.24 -7.35
N THR A 86 9.63 -5.61 -7.92
CA THR A 86 9.33 -5.42 -9.34
C THR A 86 9.34 -3.93 -9.70
N SER A 87 8.68 -3.10 -8.89
CA SER A 87 8.69 -1.65 -9.06
C SER A 87 10.11 -1.07 -8.92
N ASP A 88 10.89 -1.57 -7.96
CA ASP A 88 12.26 -1.13 -7.76
C ASP A 88 13.15 -1.48 -8.97
N LEU A 89 12.93 -2.61 -9.61
CA LEU A 89 13.67 -2.97 -10.83
C LEU A 89 13.26 -2.11 -12.03
N CYS A 90 12.03 -1.62 -12.08
CA CYS A 90 11.53 -0.77 -13.17
C CYS A 90 12.31 0.55 -13.31
N HIS A 91 12.91 1.09 -12.21
CA HIS A 91 13.62 2.37 -12.27
C HIS A 91 14.75 2.41 -13.30
N ASN A 92 15.23 1.24 -13.74
CA ASN A 92 16.30 1.13 -14.72
C ASN A 92 15.86 1.47 -16.16
N PHE A 93 14.57 1.49 -16.45
CA PHE A 93 14.08 1.71 -17.81
C PHE A 93 12.82 2.58 -17.91
N VAL A 94 12.17 2.91 -16.78
CA VAL A 94 11.01 3.82 -16.73
C VAL A 94 11.07 4.65 -15.45
N LYS A 95 10.49 5.83 -15.46
CA LYS A 95 10.34 6.61 -14.23
C LYS A 95 9.40 5.90 -13.26
N THR A 96 9.82 5.84 -12.01
CA THR A 96 9.07 5.17 -10.94
C THR A 96 8.80 6.11 -9.78
N ALA A 97 7.65 5.96 -9.16
CA ALA A 97 7.30 6.65 -7.93
C ALA A 97 6.79 5.63 -6.90
N THR A 98 7.16 5.80 -5.66
CA THR A 98 6.62 4.99 -4.55
C THR A 98 5.91 5.88 -3.55
N ILE A 99 4.63 5.58 -3.31
CA ILE A 99 3.81 6.21 -2.28
C ILE A 99 3.79 5.29 -1.06
N ALA A 100 4.31 5.76 0.06
CA ALA A 100 4.25 5.00 1.31
C ALA A 100 2.82 4.96 1.86
N CYS A 101 2.33 3.77 2.19
CA CYS A 101 1.11 3.59 2.97
C CYS A 101 1.39 3.61 4.48
N SER A 102 2.42 4.35 4.89
CA SER A 102 2.85 4.49 6.28
C SER A 102 3.39 5.88 6.53
N THR A 103 3.62 6.22 7.80
CA THR A 103 4.25 7.49 8.17
C THR A 103 5.77 7.50 7.96
N SER A 104 6.37 6.38 7.60
CA SER A 104 7.81 6.27 7.34
C SER A 104 8.14 6.61 5.90
N MET A 105 9.34 7.14 5.67
CA MET A 105 9.86 7.32 4.31
C MET A 105 10.01 5.95 3.63
N PRO A 106 9.52 5.78 2.39
CA PRO A 106 9.59 4.50 1.70
C PRO A 106 11.04 4.06 1.46
N ARG A 107 11.28 2.76 1.63
CA ARG A 107 12.54 2.12 1.25
C ARG A 107 12.37 1.52 -0.14
N SER A 108 12.71 2.27 -1.14
CA SER A 108 12.54 1.90 -2.55
C SER A 108 13.69 2.47 -3.37
N LEU A 109 13.96 1.89 -4.53
CA LEU A 109 14.88 2.41 -5.54
C LEU A 109 14.19 3.37 -6.52
N ALA A 110 12.91 3.67 -6.31
CA ALA A 110 12.14 4.55 -7.17
C ALA A 110 12.80 5.93 -7.33
N ASN A 111 12.57 6.55 -8.48
CA ASN A 111 13.04 7.91 -8.76
C ASN A 111 12.38 8.95 -7.84
N TYR A 112 11.09 8.74 -7.51
CA TYR A 112 10.33 9.64 -6.65
C TYR A 112 9.83 8.89 -5.42
N LEU A 113 10.20 9.39 -4.25
CA LEU A 113 9.72 8.90 -2.96
C LEU A 113 8.65 9.86 -2.47
N VAL A 114 7.39 9.47 -2.59
CA VAL A 114 6.26 10.33 -2.23
C VAL A 114 5.90 10.12 -0.76
N LEU A 115 6.02 11.18 0.01
CA LEU A 115 5.59 11.24 1.40
C LEU A 115 4.19 11.85 1.47
N CYS A 116 3.30 11.16 2.19
CA CYS A 116 1.95 11.68 2.47
C CYS A 116 1.94 12.64 3.66
N ARG A 117 3.06 13.26 3.95
CA ARG A 117 3.30 14.20 5.05
C ARG A 117 4.50 15.08 4.76
N GLU A 118 4.69 16.10 5.56
CA GLU A 118 5.91 16.90 5.57
C GLU A 118 7.12 16.11 6.09
N LEU A 119 8.30 16.52 5.66
CA LEU A 119 9.58 16.00 6.16
C LEU A 119 9.75 16.32 7.65
N ARG A 120 10.31 15.37 8.37
CA ARG A 120 10.61 15.48 9.80
C ARG A 120 12.11 15.42 10.04
N SER A 121 12.54 15.91 11.19
CA SER A 121 13.94 15.79 11.62
C SER A 121 14.43 14.34 11.66
N SER A 122 13.56 13.39 12.00
CA SER A 122 13.84 11.96 11.98
C SER A 122 14.17 11.40 10.59
N ASP A 123 13.79 12.09 9.51
CA ASP A 123 14.04 11.66 8.14
C ASP A 123 15.47 11.99 7.65
N GLN A 124 16.22 12.86 8.35
CA GLN A 124 17.53 13.34 7.95
C GLN A 124 18.52 12.20 7.65
N LYS A 125 18.54 11.18 8.50
CA LYS A 125 19.40 9.99 8.28
C LYS A 125 19.05 9.29 6.96
N ARG A 126 17.77 9.22 6.61
CA ARG A 126 17.34 8.61 5.35
C ARG A 126 17.62 9.50 4.16
N LEU A 127 17.41 10.80 4.29
CA LEU A 127 17.72 11.77 3.24
C LEU A 127 19.21 11.73 2.87
N SER A 128 20.10 11.62 3.84
CA SER A 128 21.54 11.53 3.58
C SER A 128 21.99 10.23 2.92
N SER A 129 21.12 9.22 2.87
CA SER A 129 21.37 7.91 2.26
C SER A 129 20.66 7.70 0.92
N LEU A 130 20.04 8.75 0.38
CA LEU A 130 19.38 8.67 -0.92
C LEU A 130 20.38 8.55 -2.06
N TYR A 131 19.99 7.82 -3.09
CA TYR A 131 20.77 7.78 -4.32
C TYR A 131 20.64 9.09 -5.11
N PRO A 132 21.63 9.44 -5.94
CA PRO A 132 21.62 10.71 -6.71
C PRO A 132 20.42 10.88 -7.66
N TRP A 133 19.79 9.76 -8.06
CA TRP A 133 18.61 9.80 -8.94
C TRP A 133 17.29 9.90 -8.21
N GLN A 134 17.29 9.87 -6.86
CA GLN A 134 16.08 9.89 -6.05
C GLN A 134 15.70 11.31 -5.63
N THR A 135 14.41 11.59 -5.72
CA THR A 135 13.82 12.85 -5.26
C THR A 135 12.70 12.55 -4.27
N VAL A 136 12.69 13.22 -3.14
CA VAL A 136 11.57 13.18 -2.20
C VAL A 136 10.53 14.19 -2.63
N VAL A 137 9.29 13.74 -2.69
CA VAL A 137 8.13 14.57 -2.99
C VAL A 137 7.23 14.58 -1.75
N GLU A 138 7.07 15.74 -1.17
CA GLU A 138 6.11 15.94 -0.09
C GLU A 138 4.74 16.21 -0.69
N SER A 139 3.76 15.39 -0.31
CA SER A 139 2.39 15.55 -0.79
C SER A 139 1.45 15.33 0.38
N VAL A 140 0.71 16.36 0.72
CA VAL A 140 -0.38 16.22 1.69
C VAL A 140 -1.55 15.58 0.96
N PHE A 141 -1.89 14.33 1.32
CA PHE A 141 -3.11 13.73 0.82
C PHE A 141 -4.31 14.42 1.46
N ASN A 142 -5.05 15.13 0.67
CA ASN A 142 -6.38 15.54 1.06
C ASN A 142 -7.29 14.32 0.95
N TYR A 143 -7.61 13.70 2.09
CA TYR A 143 -8.67 12.70 2.13
C TYR A 143 -9.97 13.39 1.72
N ILE A 144 -10.53 12.94 0.61
CA ILE A 144 -11.91 13.30 0.29
C ILE A 144 -12.76 12.45 1.24
N MET A 145 -13.25 13.08 2.31
CA MET A 145 -14.25 12.44 3.16
C MET A 145 -15.48 12.16 2.31
N PRO A 146 -16.10 10.97 2.46
CA PRO A 146 -17.41 10.74 1.87
C PRO A 146 -18.35 11.84 2.32
N ASP A 147 -19.26 12.24 1.42
CA ASP A 147 -20.34 13.16 1.77
C ASP A 147 -21.14 12.54 2.92
N ASP A 148 -21.32 13.28 4.00
CA ASP A 148 -22.03 12.82 5.21
C ASP A 148 -23.45 12.31 4.87
N SER A 149 -24.06 12.80 3.79
CA SER A 149 -25.35 12.31 3.29
C SER A 149 -25.32 10.84 2.84
N GLN A 150 -24.15 10.27 2.58
CA GLN A 150 -23.95 8.87 2.17
C GLN A 150 -23.50 7.97 3.33
N LEU A 151 -23.24 8.52 4.51
CA LEU A 151 -22.87 7.76 5.68
C LEU A 151 -24.12 7.18 6.32
N ASN A 152 -24.12 5.87 6.56
CA ASN A 152 -25.14 5.24 7.38
C ASN A 152 -25.00 5.79 8.81
N THR A 153 -26.10 6.31 9.35
CA THR A 153 -26.14 6.68 10.77
C THR A 153 -26.41 5.43 11.58
N TYR A 154 -25.47 5.08 12.44
CA TYR A 154 -25.58 3.97 13.36
C TYR A 154 -25.79 4.49 14.77
N HIS A 155 -26.64 3.81 15.55
CA HIS A 155 -26.88 4.08 16.95
C HIS A 155 -26.30 2.94 17.81
N ARG A 156 -26.01 3.22 19.08
CA ARG A 156 -25.52 2.20 20.03
C ARG A 156 -26.43 0.98 20.10
N ALA A 157 -27.73 1.20 20.01
CA ALA A 157 -28.74 0.15 20.01
C ALA A 157 -28.58 -0.84 18.85
N ASP A 158 -28.10 -0.40 17.69
CA ASP A 158 -27.89 -1.25 16.50
C ASP A 158 -26.81 -2.32 16.75
N PHE A 159 -25.94 -2.08 17.72
CA PHE A 159 -24.86 -2.97 18.14
C PHE A 159 -25.08 -3.58 19.54
N ASN A 160 -26.26 -3.40 20.13
CA ASN A 160 -26.57 -3.83 21.50
C ASN A 160 -25.59 -3.25 22.55
N ILE A 161 -25.12 -2.02 22.35
CA ILE A 161 -24.24 -1.31 23.27
C ILE A 161 -25.08 -0.46 24.21
N PRO A 162 -25.00 -0.68 25.56
CA PRO A 162 -25.71 0.15 26.53
C PRO A 162 -25.34 1.63 26.40
N GLU A 163 -26.28 2.54 26.66
CA GLU A 163 -26.06 3.99 26.53
C GLU A 163 -25.00 4.52 27.52
N ASP A 164 -24.89 3.90 28.67
CA ASP A 164 -23.96 4.24 29.77
C ASP A 164 -22.60 3.53 29.63
N ALA A 165 -22.46 2.61 28.68
CA ALA A 165 -21.21 1.89 28.49
C ALA A 165 -20.12 2.80 27.89
N CYS A 166 -18.90 2.69 28.43
CA CYS A 166 -17.71 3.25 27.75
C CYS A 166 -17.36 2.39 26.53
N LEU A 167 -17.36 3.00 25.36
CA LEU A 167 -17.03 2.32 24.12
C LEU A 167 -15.57 2.59 23.76
N LEU A 168 -14.74 1.55 23.80
CA LEU A 168 -13.39 1.56 23.28
C LEU A 168 -13.37 0.91 21.90
N VAL A 169 -13.00 1.67 20.88
CA VAL A 169 -12.93 1.17 19.50
C VAL A 169 -11.47 1.03 19.07
N CYS A 170 -11.09 -0.19 18.69
CA CYS A 170 -9.83 -0.46 18.01
C CYS A 170 -10.12 -0.75 16.55
N ALA A 171 -9.76 0.19 15.67
CA ALA A 171 -9.97 0.06 14.22
C ALA A 171 -8.64 -0.19 13.52
N GLY A 172 -8.57 -1.25 12.73
CA GLY A 172 -7.39 -1.60 11.94
C GLY A 172 -7.68 -2.74 10.99
N ASN A 173 -6.88 -2.84 9.95
CA ASN A 173 -6.98 -3.93 8.98
C ASN A 173 -6.03 -5.10 9.25
N ARG A 174 -5.22 -5.00 10.31
CA ARG A 174 -4.22 -6.02 10.70
C ARG A 174 -4.30 -6.35 12.19
N LEU A 175 -5.49 -6.25 12.79
CA LEU A 175 -5.68 -6.44 14.23
C LEU A 175 -5.15 -7.79 14.73
N GLN A 176 -5.25 -8.84 13.92
CA GLN A 176 -4.72 -10.17 14.25
C GLN A 176 -3.17 -10.22 14.39
N VAL A 177 -2.47 -9.18 13.98
CA VAL A 177 -1.00 -9.08 14.05
C VAL A 177 -0.58 -7.95 14.98
N GLU A 178 -1.41 -6.93 15.14
CA GLU A 178 -1.12 -5.72 15.91
C GLU A 178 -1.66 -5.79 17.35
N LEU A 179 -2.63 -6.67 17.62
CA LEU A 179 -3.15 -6.94 18.96
C LEU A 179 -2.33 -8.06 19.61
N ASP A 180 -1.22 -7.70 20.19
CA ASP A 180 -0.39 -8.59 20.98
C ASP A 180 -0.79 -8.60 22.47
N ASP A 181 -0.15 -9.46 23.27
CA ASP A 181 -0.41 -9.59 24.69
C ASP A 181 -0.10 -8.30 25.45
N GLU A 182 0.86 -7.49 24.97
CA GLU A 182 1.22 -6.21 25.59
C GLU A 182 0.08 -5.20 25.41
N PHE A 183 -0.47 -5.12 24.19
CA PHE A 183 -1.64 -4.28 23.91
C PHE A 183 -2.85 -4.68 24.76
N LEU A 184 -3.15 -5.98 24.84
CA LEU A 184 -4.27 -6.50 25.63
C LEU A 184 -4.08 -6.21 27.12
N THR A 185 -2.85 -6.32 27.63
CA THR A 185 -2.52 -5.97 29.01
C THR A 185 -2.72 -4.47 29.29
N MET A 186 -2.28 -3.62 28.36
CA MET A 186 -2.50 -2.17 28.44
C MET A 186 -3.99 -1.84 28.51
N ILE A 187 -4.80 -2.42 27.62
CA ILE A 187 -6.26 -2.20 27.62
C ILE A 187 -6.89 -2.67 28.94
N ASN A 188 -6.51 -3.84 29.42
CA ASN A 188 -7.02 -4.36 30.69
C ASN A 188 -6.67 -3.44 31.90
N THR A 189 -5.49 -2.82 31.86
CA THR A 189 -5.06 -1.85 32.87
C THR A 189 -5.86 -0.53 32.81
N LEU A 190 -6.33 -0.15 31.62
CA LEU A 190 -7.13 1.07 31.44
C LEU A 190 -8.60 0.90 31.87
N ILE A 191 -9.10 -0.34 31.84
CA ILE A 191 -10.50 -0.65 32.13
C ILE A 191 -10.71 -0.94 33.63
N ASN A 192 -9.69 -1.43 34.33
CA ASN A 192 -9.71 -1.72 35.78
C ASN A 192 -9.09 -0.60 36.60
#